data_18e65d9c6c2084c532c2d2e03e5a41e7
#
_entry.id   18e65d9c6c2084c532c2d2e03e5a41e7
#
_cell.length_a   1.000
_cell.length_b   1.000
_cell.length_c   1.000
_cell.angle_alpha   90.00
_cell.angle_beta   90.00
_cell.angle_gamma   90.00
#
_symmetry.space_group_name_H-M   'P 1'
#
loop_
_entity.id
_entity.type
_entity.pdbx_description
1 polymer ?
#
loop_
_entity_poly.entity_id
_entity_poly.type
_entity_poly.pdbx_seq_one_letter_code
_entity_poly.pdbx_strand_id
1 'polypeptide(L)'
;MNKAAVIQKILEVLRSELETYVRAAKFSHAEATAEENRAENKYDTRGLEASYLAAGQANKVAELESALETFEGLKEQPASDAVEIGSLIKLQQDGFVEWYFVGPTAGGTEIEIDDTEVLVITPESPLGSQIMGLEAGAKASVELGGQTQKAVVQAVL
;
A
#
# COMPACT_ATOMS: atom_id res chain seq x y z
N MET A 1 14.54 -11.55 -8.95
CA MET A 1 13.94 -10.24 -8.64
C MET A 1 14.78 -9.58 -7.56
N ASN A 2 14.94 -8.25 -7.59
CA ASN A 2 15.77 -7.49 -6.63
C ASN A 2 14.85 -6.70 -5.68
N LYS A 3 14.95 -6.95 -4.37
CA LYS A 3 14.17 -6.28 -3.32
C LYS A 3 14.30 -4.75 -3.35
N ALA A 4 15.51 -4.22 -3.55
CA ALA A 4 15.71 -2.77 -3.63
C ALA A 4 14.97 -2.12 -4.81
N ALA A 5 14.92 -2.79 -5.96
CA ALA A 5 14.16 -2.32 -7.12
C ALA A 5 12.65 -2.34 -6.84
N VAL A 6 12.16 -3.37 -6.14
CA VAL A 6 10.76 -3.46 -5.71
C VAL A 6 10.40 -2.27 -4.79
N ILE A 7 11.20 -2.02 -3.76
CA ILE A 7 10.97 -0.89 -2.83
C ILE A 7 11.00 0.44 -3.60
N GLN A 8 11.95 0.61 -4.51
CA GLN A 8 12.03 1.84 -5.31
C GLN A 8 10.77 2.05 -6.16
N LYS A 9 10.23 0.98 -6.74
CA LYS A 9 9.00 1.05 -7.55
C LYS A 9 7.77 1.36 -6.71
N ILE A 10 7.67 0.75 -5.50
CA ILE A 10 6.60 1.10 -4.54
C ILE A 10 6.66 2.59 -4.18
N LEU A 11 7.85 3.12 -3.88
CA LEU A 11 8.03 4.53 -3.57
C LEU A 11 7.63 5.45 -4.73
N GLU A 12 7.87 5.06 -5.98
CA GLU A 12 7.42 5.82 -7.16
C GLU A 12 5.89 5.89 -7.24
N VAL A 13 5.20 4.77 -7.00
CA VAL A 13 3.73 4.72 -6.98
C VAL A 13 3.19 5.61 -5.87
N LEU A 14 3.71 5.47 -4.63
CA LEU A 14 3.27 6.26 -3.49
C LEU A 14 3.51 7.77 -3.69
N ARG A 15 4.63 8.17 -4.31
CA ARG A 15 4.89 9.57 -4.66
C ARG A 15 3.89 10.11 -5.69
N SER A 16 3.56 9.33 -6.70
CA SER A 16 2.56 9.71 -7.70
C SER A 16 1.17 9.89 -7.09
N GLU A 17 0.78 9.00 -6.18
CA GLU A 17 -0.45 9.14 -5.42
C GLU A 17 -0.43 10.40 -4.55
N LEU A 18 0.66 10.64 -3.82
CA LEU A 18 0.84 11.83 -2.98
C LEU A 18 0.64 13.11 -3.78
N GLU A 19 1.28 13.24 -4.95
CA GLU A 19 1.12 14.41 -5.81
C GLU A 19 -0.34 14.62 -6.23
N THR A 20 -1.07 13.54 -6.48
CA THR A 20 -2.48 13.60 -6.85
C THR A 20 -3.34 14.11 -5.69
N TYR A 21 -3.13 13.58 -4.49
CA TYR A 21 -3.88 14.01 -3.30
C TYR A 21 -3.50 15.43 -2.85
N VAL A 22 -2.24 15.84 -2.97
CA VAL A 22 -1.82 17.24 -2.71
C VAL A 22 -2.53 18.21 -3.64
N ARG A 23 -2.64 17.89 -4.93
CA ARG A 23 -3.39 18.73 -5.89
C ARG A 23 -4.87 18.78 -5.55
N ALA A 24 -5.48 17.64 -5.22
CA ALA A 24 -6.88 17.58 -4.82
C ALA A 24 -7.16 18.37 -3.53
N ALA A 25 -6.29 18.26 -2.53
CA ALA A 25 -6.41 19.00 -1.27
C ALA A 25 -6.33 20.52 -1.50
N LYS A 26 -5.38 20.97 -2.33
CA LYS A 26 -5.25 22.41 -2.68
C LYS A 26 -6.50 22.93 -3.40
N PHE A 27 -7.02 22.16 -4.36
CA PHE A 27 -8.23 22.54 -5.09
C PHE A 27 -9.44 22.63 -4.15
N SER A 28 -9.70 21.62 -3.32
CA SER A 28 -10.82 21.60 -2.38
C SER A 28 -10.71 22.70 -1.33
N HIS A 29 -9.50 23.03 -0.88
CA HIS A 29 -9.26 24.14 0.04
C HIS A 29 -9.58 25.50 -0.62
N ALA A 30 -9.13 25.71 -1.86
CA ALA A 30 -9.45 26.93 -2.61
C ALA A 30 -10.96 27.09 -2.82
N GLU A 31 -11.66 26.02 -3.16
CA GLU A 31 -13.14 26.00 -3.27
C GLU A 31 -13.82 26.35 -1.94
N ALA A 32 -13.35 25.79 -0.82
CA ALA A 32 -13.92 26.05 0.50
C ALA A 32 -13.76 27.52 0.94
N THR A 33 -12.70 28.19 0.48
CA THR A 33 -12.36 29.58 0.85
C THR A 33 -12.76 30.63 -0.18
N ALA A 34 -13.26 30.22 -1.36
CA ALA A 34 -13.70 31.16 -2.38
C ALA A 34 -14.90 31.99 -1.94
N GLU A 35 -14.87 33.30 -2.19
CA GLU A 35 -15.99 34.18 -1.81
C GLU A 35 -17.29 33.82 -2.51
N GLU A 36 -17.23 33.36 -3.74
CA GLU A 36 -18.37 32.90 -4.55
C GLU A 36 -19.06 31.66 -3.98
N ASN A 37 -18.37 30.89 -3.11
CA ASN A 37 -18.91 29.72 -2.42
C ASN A 37 -19.37 30.02 -1.00
N ARG A 38 -19.46 31.28 -0.60
CA ARG A 38 -20.10 31.66 0.67
C ARG A 38 -21.57 31.27 0.67
N ALA A 39 -22.01 30.75 1.82
CA ALA A 39 -23.40 30.36 2.02
C ALA A 39 -24.37 31.55 1.74
N GLU A 40 -25.20 31.42 0.72
CA GLU A 40 -26.24 32.42 0.38
C GLU A 40 -27.39 32.35 1.37
N ASN A 41 -27.59 31.20 1.99
CA ASN A 41 -28.62 30.98 3.02
C ASN A 41 -28.23 29.78 3.92
N LYS A 42 -29.04 29.53 4.98
CA LYS A 42 -28.79 28.46 5.96
C LYS A 42 -28.81 27.01 5.43
N TYR A 43 -29.24 26.83 4.19
CA TYR A 43 -29.31 25.52 3.54
C TYR A 43 -28.19 25.31 2.50
N ASP A 44 -27.34 26.31 2.26
CA ASP A 44 -26.22 26.23 1.34
C ASP A 44 -25.03 25.60 2.07
N THR A 45 -24.67 24.37 1.67
CA THR A 45 -23.62 23.56 2.30
C THR A 45 -22.37 23.42 1.43
N ARG A 46 -22.28 24.07 0.26
CA ARG A 46 -21.16 23.90 -0.69
C ARG A 46 -19.79 24.16 -0.06
N GLY A 47 -19.63 25.27 0.64
CA GLY A 47 -18.38 25.60 1.33
C GLY A 47 -18.03 24.60 2.44
N LEU A 48 -19.06 24.10 3.17
CA LEU A 48 -18.87 23.09 4.21
C LEU A 48 -18.44 21.73 3.63
N GLU A 49 -19.09 21.28 2.55
CA GLU A 49 -18.75 20.04 1.84
C GLU A 49 -17.33 20.10 1.29
N ALA A 50 -16.91 21.23 0.67
CA ALA A 50 -15.54 21.43 0.20
C ALA A 50 -14.53 21.42 1.35
N SER A 51 -14.88 21.93 2.54
CA SER A 51 -14.02 21.89 3.73
C SER A 51 -13.81 20.45 4.23
N TYR A 52 -14.87 19.64 4.28
CA TYR A 52 -14.74 18.22 4.64
C TYR A 52 -13.91 17.45 3.64
N LEU A 53 -14.08 17.71 2.34
CA LEU A 53 -13.28 17.09 1.30
C LEU A 53 -11.81 17.48 1.42
N ALA A 54 -11.50 18.76 1.64
CA ALA A 54 -10.14 19.24 1.86
C ALA A 54 -9.48 18.55 3.08
N ALA A 55 -10.21 18.40 4.18
CA ALA A 55 -9.73 17.70 5.38
C ALA A 55 -9.45 16.22 5.09
N GLY A 56 -10.32 15.53 4.36
CA GLY A 56 -10.13 14.13 3.96
C GLY A 56 -8.91 13.95 3.05
N GLN A 57 -8.71 14.84 2.08
CA GLN A 57 -7.54 14.84 1.20
C GLN A 57 -6.25 15.12 1.98
N ALA A 58 -6.26 16.06 2.94
CA ALA A 58 -5.11 16.36 3.78
C ALA A 58 -4.71 15.18 4.67
N ASN A 59 -5.67 14.44 5.23
CA ASN A 59 -5.39 13.23 5.98
C ASN A 59 -4.72 12.16 5.10
N LYS A 60 -5.19 11.98 3.87
CA LYS A 60 -4.58 11.03 2.94
C LYS A 60 -3.16 11.44 2.54
N VAL A 61 -2.89 12.74 2.39
CA VAL A 61 -1.52 13.27 2.19
C VAL A 61 -0.62 12.86 3.35
N ALA A 62 -1.04 13.09 4.60
CA ALA A 62 -0.25 12.72 5.78
C ALA A 62 0.00 11.20 5.88
N GLU A 63 -0.99 10.37 5.54
CA GLU A 63 -0.82 8.91 5.48
C GLU A 63 0.23 8.50 4.44
N LEU A 64 0.20 9.10 3.25
CA LEU A 64 1.14 8.79 2.17
C LEU A 64 2.56 9.28 2.49
N GLU A 65 2.71 10.45 3.13
CA GLU A 65 4.01 10.94 3.60
C GLU A 65 4.62 9.98 4.63
N SER A 66 3.83 9.53 5.61
CA SER A 66 4.26 8.53 6.59
C SER A 66 4.62 7.19 5.95
N ALA A 67 3.84 6.74 4.97
CA ALA A 67 4.14 5.52 4.22
C ALA A 67 5.48 5.63 3.48
N LEU A 68 5.72 6.74 2.78
CA LEU A 68 6.99 6.99 2.07
C LEU A 68 8.19 6.91 3.02
N GLU A 69 8.12 7.58 4.18
CA GLU A 69 9.19 7.54 5.19
C GLU A 69 9.47 6.10 5.66
N THR A 70 8.41 5.35 5.94
CA THR A 70 8.52 3.96 6.41
C THR A 70 9.15 3.06 5.35
N PHE A 71 8.69 3.14 4.10
CA PHE A 71 9.25 2.34 2.99
C PHE A 71 10.70 2.73 2.66
N GLU A 72 11.09 4.00 2.79
CA GLU A 72 12.50 4.41 2.66
C GLU A 72 13.38 3.70 3.70
N GLY A 73 12.92 3.57 4.93
CA GLY A 73 13.63 2.85 5.99
C GLY A 73 13.86 1.36 5.71
N LEU A 74 12.98 0.72 4.91
CA LEU A 74 13.13 -0.71 4.56
C LEU A 74 14.29 -0.99 3.60
N LYS A 75 14.86 0.02 2.93
CA LYS A 75 15.99 -0.16 2.00
C LYS A 75 17.24 -0.70 2.69
N GLU A 76 17.43 -0.35 3.95
CA GLU A 76 18.60 -0.74 4.74
C GLU A 76 18.35 -1.96 5.63
N GLN A 77 17.14 -2.52 5.58
CA GLN A 77 16.80 -3.68 6.39
C GLN A 77 17.57 -4.91 5.91
N PRO A 78 18.28 -5.64 6.80
CA PRO A 78 18.97 -6.86 6.45
C PRO A 78 17.99 -7.92 5.94
N ALA A 79 18.50 -8.86 5.17
CA ALA A 79 17.70 -10.01 4.76
C ALA A 79 17.38 -10.91 5.96
N SER A 80 16.16 -11.45 5.99
CA SER A 80 15.69 -12.42 6.98
C SER A 80 15.34 -13.72 6.28
N ASP A 81 15.56 -14.85 6.96
CA ASP A 81 15.16 -16.16 6.45
C ASP A 81 13.64 -16.41 6.61
N ALA A 82 12.99 -15.63 7.46
CA ALA A 82 11.55 -15.71 7.72
C ALA A 82 10.81 -14.50 7.15
N VAL A 83 9.56 -14.72 6.81
CA VAL A 83 8.65 -13.67 6.33
C VAL A 83 8.40 -12.63 7.42
N GLU A 84 8.82 -11.41 7.17
CA GLU A 84 8.62 -10.25 8.05
C GLU A 84 8.30 -8.99 7.24
N ILE A 85 7.98 -7.89 7.89
CA ILE A 85 7.83 -6.60 7.21
C ILE A 85 9.12 -6.27 6.48
N GLY A 86 9.03 -5.90 5.20
CA GLY A 86 10.16 -5.66 4.31
C GLY A 86 10.60 -6.88 3.51
N SER A 87 10.03 -8.05 3.73
CA SER A 87 10.34 -9.25 2.92
C SER A 87 9.71 -9.17 1.54
N LEU A 88 10.47 -9.55 0.52
CA LEU A 88 9.97 -9.86 -0.82
C LEU A 88 9.83 -11.38 -0.93
N ILE A 89 8.63 -11.86 -1.20
CA ILE A 89 8.26 -13.27 -1.10
C ILE A 89 7.89 -13.80 -2.46
N LYS A 90 8.41 -14.98 -2.79
CA LYS A 90 7.93 -15.80 -3.90
C LYS A 90 7.06 -16.92 -3.34
N LEU A 91 5.77 -16.87 -3.59
CA LEU A 91 4.78 -17.81 -3.08
C LEU A 91 4.19 -18.63 -4.21
N GLN A 92 4.11 -19.93 -4.04
CA GLN A 92 3.37 -20.81 -4.94
C GLN A 92 2.04 -21.18 -4.29
N GLN A 93 0.92 -20.91 -4.98
CA GLN A 93 -0.42 -21.25 -4.54
C GLN A 93 -1.12 -22.05 -5.66
N ASP A 94 -1.60 -23.24 -5.35
CA ASP A 94 -2.31 -24.12 -6.29
C ASP A 94 -1.64 -24.27 -7.68
N GLY A 95 -0.30 -24.24 -7.72
CA GLY A 95 0.49 -24.37 -8.93
C GLY A 95 0.88 -23.04 -9.61
N PHE A 96 0.30 -21.92 -9.22
CA PHE A 96 0.68 -20.59 -9.68
C PHE A 96 1.75 -19.99 -8.78
N VAL A 97 2.63 -19.20 -9.36
CA VAL A 97 3.73 -18.52 -8.65
C VAL A 97 3.50 -17.03 -8.72
N GLU A 98 3.41 -16.40 -7.56
CA GLU A 98 3.16 -14.96 -7.42
C GLU A 98 4.20 -14.33 -6.50
N TRP A 99 4.42 -13.04 -6.67
CA TRP A 99 5.33 -12.27 -5.86
C TRP A 99 4.57 -11.29 -4.97
N TYR A 100 4.97 -11.25 -3.72
CA TYR A 100 4.40 -10.36 -2.72
C TYR A 100 5.50 -9.58 -2.02
N PHE A 101 5.22 -8.34 -1.66
CA PHE A 101 6.06 -7.56 -0.77
C PHE A 101 5.31 -7.30 0.52
N VAL A 102 5.89 -7.62 1.67
CA VAL A 102 5.27 -7.35 2.97
C VAL A 102 5.57 -5.91 3.38
N GLY A 103 4.63 -5.04 3.15
CA GLY A 103 4.71 -3.64 3.56
C GLY A 103 4.15 -3.43 4.97
N PRO A 104 4.62 -2.38 5.68
CA PRO A 104 4.00 -1.95 6.94
C PRO A 104 2.62 -1.31 6.72
N THR A 105 2.41 -0.78 5.53
CA THR A 105 1.18 -0.13 5.04
C THR A 105 1.04 -0.32 3.54
N ALA A 106 0.14 0.41 2.89
CA ALA A 106 -0.07 0.42 1.44
C ALA A 106 -0.43 -0.96 0.84
N GLY A 107 -1.06 -1.84 1.64
CA GLY A 107 -1.57 -3.11 1.13
C GLY A 107 -2.54 -2.90 -0.04
N GLY A 108 -2.41 -3.74 -1.07
CA GLY A 108 -3.16 -3.62 -2.32
C GLY A 108 -2.45 -2.81 -3.41
N THR A 109 -1.30 -2.19 -3.11
CA THR A 109 -0.48 -1.55 -4.14
C THR A 109 0.12 -2.63 -5.06
N GLU A 110 -0.13 -2.50 -6.35
CA GLU A 110 0.43 -3.35 -7.39
C GLU A 110 1.56 -2.63 -8.11
N ILE A 111 2.67 -3.31 -8.31
CA ILE A 111 3.79 -2.81 -9.10
C ILE A 111 4.22 -3.87 -10.10
N GLU A 112 4.85 -3.43 -11.19
CA GLU A 112 5.39 -4.31 -12.22
C GLU A 112 6.89 -4.06 -12.40
N ILE A 113 7.67 -5.15 -12.42
CA ILE A 113 9.12 -5.13 -12.67
C ILE A 113 9.45 -6.28 -13.62
N ASP A 114 10.04 -5.97 -14.76
CA ASP A 114 10.46 -6.97 -15.77
C ASP A 114 9.32 -7.96 -16.12
N ASP A 115 8.15 -7.44 -16.47
CA ASP A 115 6.92 -8.18 -16.78
C ASP A 115 6.42 -9.09 -15.64
N THR A 116 6.83 -8.80 -14.41
CA THR A 116 6.41 -9.54 -13.22
C THR A 116 5.67 -8.62 -12.26
N GLU A 117 4.44 -9.00 -11.92
CA GLU A 117 3.64 -8.30 -10.93
C GLU A 117 4.09 -8.64 -9.51
N VAL A 118 4.10 -7.63 -8.65
CA VAL A 118 4.30 -7.77 -7.21
C VAL A 118 3.19 -7.02 -6.49
N LEU A 119 2.46 -7.73 -5.65
CA LEU A 119 1.41 -7.16 -4.80
C LEU A 119 1.96 -6.84 -3.41
N VAL A 120 1.75 -5.62 -2.95
CA VAL A 120 2.04 -5.26 -1.56
C VAL A 120 0.94 -5.82 -0.65
N ILE A 121 1.34 -6.61 0.33
CA ILE A 121 0.46 -7.11 1.40
C ILE A 121 0.94 -6.56 2.75
N THR A 122 0.07 -6.55 3.74
CA THR A 122 0.42 -6.17 5.12
C THR A 122 0.28 -7.34 6.07
N PRO A 123 0.90 -7.32 7.26
CA PRO A 123 0.71 -8.37 8.27
C PRO A 123 -0.75 -8.63 8.64
N GLU A 124 -1.61 -7.61 8.54
CA GLU A 124 -3.04 -7.69 8.84
C GLU A 124 -3.89 -8.17 7.66
N SER A 125 -3.31 -8.21 6.45
CA SER A 125 -4.03 -8.70 5.27
C SER A 125 -4.38 -10.18 5.39
N PRO A 126 -5.44 -10.67 4.70
CA PRO A 126 -5.84 -12.08 4.77
C PRO A 126 -4.71 -13.06 4.45
N LEU A 127 -3.85 -12.76 3.49
CA LEU A 127 -2.69 -13.59 3.17
C LEU A 127 -1.55 -13.34 4.16
N GLY A 128 -1.21 -12.06 4.41
CA GLY A 128 -0.09 -11.69 5.27
C GLY A 128 -0.17 -12.33 6.64
N SER A 129 -1.33 -12.23 7.32
CA SER A 129 -1.53 -12.79 8.67
C SER A 129 -1.27 -14.31 8.76
N GLN A 130 -1.37 -15.03 7.64
CA GLN A 130 -1.20 -16.47 7.60
C GLN A 130 0.22 -16.92 7.23
N ILE A 131 1.02 -16.05 6.62
CA ILE A 131 2.36 -16.38 6.14
C ILE A 131 3.49 -15.70 6.93
N MET A 132 3.18 -14.72 7.80
CA MET A 132 4.18 -14.09 8.66
C MET A 132 4.93 -15.15 9.48
N GLY A 133 6.26 -15.02 9.57
CA GLY A 133 7.15 -15.93 10.29
C GLY A 133 7.45 -17.24 9.57
N LEU A 134 6.87 -17.52 8.41
CA LEU A 134 7.22 -18.71 7.63
C LEU A 134 8.58 -18.54 6.96
N GLU A 135 9.35 -19.62 6.87
CA GLU A 135 10.64 -19.66 6.19
C GLU A 135 10.51 -20.19 4.76
N ALA A 136 11.56 -19.97 3.96
CA ALA A 136 11.65 -20.56 2.62
C ALA A 136 11.57 -22.09 2.70
N GLY A 137 10.73 -22.69 1.87
CA GLY A 137 10.41 -24.12 1.86
C GLY A 137 9.20 -24.47 2.73
N ALA A 138 8.70 -23.58 3.56
CA ALA A 138 7.52 -23.83 4.40
C ALA A 138 6.27 -24.06 3.53
N LYS A 139 5.45 -25.01 3.98
CA LYS A 139 4.14 -25.31 3.39
C LYS A 139 3.06 -24.88 4.36
N ALA A 140 2.09 -24.16 3.86
CA ALA A 140 0.95 -23.68 4.64
C ALA A 140 -0.36 -23.97 3.89
N SER A 141 -1.45 -24.01 4.63
CA SER A 141 -2.80 -23.91 4.07
C SER A 141 -3.28 -22.51 4.36
N VAL A 142 -3.58 -21.73 3.32
CA VAL A 142 -4.04 -20.36 3.43
C VAL A 142 -5.51 -20.25 3.03
N GLU A 143 -6.27 -19.46 3.78
CA GLU A 143 -7.68 -19.21 3.49
C GLU A 143 -7.82 -17.85 2.81
N LEU A 144 -8.26 -17.85 1.55
CA LEU A 144 -8.49 -16.65 0.76
C LEU A 144 -9.88 -16.72 0.10
N GLY A 145 -10.68 -15.68 0.28
CA GLY A 145 -12.01 -15.61 -0.31
C GLY A 145 -12.94 -16.78 0.08
N GLY A 146 -12.75 -17.37 1.26
CA GLY A 146 -13.53 -18.53 1.75
C GLY A 146 -13.10 -19.87 1.15
N GLN A 147 -11.96 -19.92 0.47
CA GLN A 147 -11.37 -21.15 -0.06
C GLN A 147 -10.03 -21.41 0.59
N THR A 148 -9.77 -22.69 0.93
CA THR A 148 -8.49 -23.13 1.45
C THR A 148 -7.58 -23.54 0.28
N GLN A 149 -6.42 -22.91 0.18
CA GLN A 149 -5.42 -23.15 -0.85
C GLN A 149 -4.12 -23.67 -0.23
N LYS A 150 -3.40 -24.52 -0.95
CA LYS A 150 -2.06 -24.96 -0.53
C LYS A 150 -1.05 -23.93 -1.00
N ALA A 151 -0.26 -23.40 -0.07
CA ALA A 151 0.79 -22.46 -0.34
C ALA A 151 2.17 -23.03 0.02
N VAL A 152 3.18 -22.69 -0.75
CA VAL A 152 4.59 -23.01 -0.50
C VAL A 152 5.40 -21.72 -0.64
N VAL A 153 6.11 -21.32 0.40
CA VAL A 153 7.05 -20.20 0.36
C VAL A 153 8.29 -20.66 -0.41
N GLN A 154 8.43 -20.25 -1.67
CA GLN A 154 9.57 -20.65 -2.51
C GLN A 154 10.85 -19.88 -2.18
N ALA A 155 10.71 -18.60 -1.81
CA ALA A 155 11.83 -17.74 -1.43
C ALA A 155 11.36 -16.60 -0.52
N VAL A 156 12.26 -16.16 0.36
CA VAL A 156 12.17 -14.95 1.16
C VAL A 156 13.44 -14.14 0.90
N LEU A 157 13.31 -12.84 0.54
CA LEU A 157 14.41 -11.95 0.16
C LEU A 157 14.36 -10.64 0.96
#